data_2de013782e29e75e6e89ea191dae5ecd
#
_entry.id   2de013782e29e75e6e89ea191dae5ecd
#
_cell.length_a   1.000
_cell.length_b   1.000
_cell.length_c   1.000
_cell.angle_alpha   90.00
_cell.angle_beta   90.00
_cell.angle_gamma   90.00
#
_symmetry.space_group_name_H-M   'P 1'
#
loop_
_entity.id
_entity.type
_entity.pdbx_description
1 polymer ?
#
loop_
_entity_poly.entity_id
_entity_poly.type
_entity_poly.pdbx_seq_one_letter_code
_entity_poly.pdbx_strand_id
1 'polypeptide(L)'
;MIKKFTFPILIFCSFALLACNNSANSIEPSTVSSKKDNLEVHEKLNAKDQEIVNEYNQATDLITTGDVAGFHHQIKALIPQIKTISDDKQRNLILMNVYTQLEMNQDAFDLNEKLLKKNPSSDKQEFQCFLLKQLNKKEDLPTCYETAAGLLKKELSHPEAKKNPDYPYSQWSYYFYMYQAGHTEYKEKMLNLIQSTSDTKIKSNLQTAFDDEILNK
;
A
#
# COMPACT_ATOMS: atom_id res chain seq x y z
N MET A 1 -28.33 -6.89 19.83
CA MET A 1 -28.30 -5.85 18.77
C MET A 1 -26.84 -5.62 18.41
N ILE A 2 -26.34 -6.28 17.35
CA ILE A 2 -24.96 -6.18 16.90
C ILE A 2 -24.92 -5.03 15.89
N LYS A 3 -24.32 -3.89 16.27
CA LYS A 3 -24.06 -2.80 15.33
C LYS A 3 -22.94 -3.25 14.40
N LYS A 4 -23.29 -3.48 13.14
CA LYS A 4 -22.32 -3.67 12.04
C LYS A 4 -21.60 -2.33 11.83
N PHE A 5 -20.36 -2.25 12.28
CA PHE A 5 -19.45 -1.18 11.93
C PHE A 5 -18.95 -1.45 10.51
N THR A 6 -19.52 -0.75 9.55
CA THR A 6 -18.96 -0.63 8.21
C THR A 6 -17.86 0.42 8.27
N PHE A 7 -16.62 -0.03 8.34
CA PHE A 7 -15.45 0.82 8.17
C PHE A 7 -15.26 1.12 6.68
N PRO A 8 -15.20 2.37 6.26
CA PRO A 8 -14.65 2.69 4.95
C PRO A 8 -13.14 2.56 5.05
N ILE A 9 -12.61 1.43 4.58
CA ILE A 9 -11.17 1.26 4.36
C ILE A 9 -10.81 2.16 3.18
N LEU A 10 -10.43 3.41 3.48
CA LEU A 10 -9.68 4.24 2.54
C LEU A 10 -8.23 3.75 2.53
N ILE A 11 -8.04 2.56 1.94
CA ILE A 11 -6.72 2.13 1.52
C ILE A 11 -6.37 2.99 0.31
N PHE A 12 -5.51 4.00 0.52
CA PHE A 12 -4.81 4.68 -0.56
C PHE A 12 -3.84 3.69 -1.22
N CYS A 13 -4.38 2.67 -1.88
CA CYS A 13 -3.65 1.91 -2.87
C CYS A 13 -3.68 2.71 -4.17
N SER A 14 -2.79 3.68 -4.29
CA SER A 14 -2.45 4.29 -5.58
C SER A 14 -1.66 3.27 -6.40
N PHE A 15 -2.30 2.14 -6.75
CA PHE A 15 -1.77 1.26 -7.78
C PHE A 15 -2.23 1.82 -9.13
N ALA A 16 -1.32 2.56 -9.79
CA ALA A 16 -1.47 2.91 -11.18
C ALA A 16 -1.60 1.63 -12.01
N LEU A 17 -2.83 1.29 -12.39
CA LEU A 17 -3.10 0.32 -13.45
C LEU A 17 -2.62 0.96 -14.77
N LEU A 18 -1.41 0.62 -15.20
CA LEU A 18 -0.95 0.86 -16.57
C LEU A 18 -1.75 -0.06 -17.51
N ALA A 19 -2.91 0.44 -17.92
CA ALA A 19 -3.62 -0.14 -19.06
C ALA A 19 -2.82 0.22 -20.32
N CYS A 20 -2.19 -0.78 -20.94
CA CYS A 20 -1.66 -0.67 -22.31
C CYS A 20 -2.82 -0.58 -23.28
N ASN A 21 -3.15 0.61 -23.75
CA ASN A 21 -4.01 0.81 -24.89
C ASN A 21 -3.14 1.01 -26.14
N ASN A 22 -3.13 0.01 -27.02
CA ASN A 22 -2.63 0.14 -28.38
C ASN A 22 -3.57 1.04 -29.18
N SER A 23 -3.12 2.21 -29.57
CA SER A 23 -3.68 2.96 -30.68
C SER A 23 -2.55 3.70 -31.40
N ALA A 24 -2.30 3.24 -32.61
CA ALA A 24 -1.39 3.85 -33.56
C ALA A 24 -1.88 5.24 -33.96
N ASN A 25 -1.04 6.27 -33.80
CA ASN A 25 -1.02 7.42 -34.72
C ASN A 25 0.35 8.08 -34.65
N SER A 26 0.91 8.20 -35.84
CA SER A 26 2.19 8.77 -36.20
C SER A 26 2.23 10.28 -35.99
N ILE A 27 3.27 10.81 -35.31
CA ILE A 27 3.83 12.16 -35.52
C ILE A 27 5.34 12.09 -35.23
N GLU A 28 6.15 12.61 -36.12
CA GLU A 28 7.60 12.61 -36.18
C GLU A 28 8.31 13.58 -35.23
N PRO A 29 9.67 13.59 -35.14
CA PRO A 29 10.37 13.55 -33.85
C PRO A 29 10.98 14.91 -33.46
N SER A 30 10.93 15.22 -32.18
CA SER A 30 11.81 16.25 -31.59
C SER A 30 12.81 15.54 -30.65
N THR A 31 14.07 15.67 -31.04
CA THR A 31 15.23 15.16 -30.32
C THR A 31 15.36 15.81 -28.94
N VAL A 32 15.13 15.00 -27.89
CA VAL A 32 15.55 15.32 -26.51
C VAL A 32 16.43 14.19 -26.00
N SER A 33 17.66 14.57 -25.64
CA SER A 33 18.73 13.73 -25.10
C SER A 33 18.22 12.89 -23.93
N SER A 34 18.14 11.59 -24.15
CA SER A 34 17.70 10.61 -23.16
C SER A 34 18.88 10.26 -22.23
N LYS A 35 18.79 10.66 -20.97
CA LYS A 35 19.47 9.96 -19.88
C LYS A 35 19.01 8.51 -19.89
N LYS A 36 19.97 7.59 -19.88
CA LYS A 36 19.73 6.14 -19.69
C LYS A 36 19.16 5.92 -18.29
N ASP A 37 17.86 5.96 -18.17
CA ASP A 37 17.18 5.32 -17.04
C ASP A 37 17.30 3.80 -17.26
N ASN A 38 17.83 3.12 -16.26
CA ASN A 38 17.83 1.66 -16.21
C ASN A 38 16.38 1.18 -16.30
N LEU A 39 15.92 0.85 -17.49
CA LEU A 39 14.72 0.06 -17.69
C LEU A 39 14.97 -1.28 -16.98
N GLU A 40 14.36 -1.46 -15.80
CA GLU A 40 14.16 -2.81 -15.27
C GLU A 40 13.45 -3.60 -16.38
N VAL A 41 14.19 -4.51 -16.98
CA VAL A 41 13.62 -5.47 -17.92
C VAL A 41 12.64 -6.30 -17.11
N HIS A 42 11.34 -6.00 -17.23
CA HIS A 42 10.31 -6.90 -16.72
C HIS A 42 10.50 -8.23 -17.45
N GLU A 43 11.10 -9.17 -16.75
CA GLU A 43 11.26 -10.54 -17.28
C GLU A 43 9.84 -11.02 -17.61
N LYS A 44 9.65 -11.36 -18.90
CA LYS A 44 8.32 -11.77 -19.39
C LYS A 44 7.97 -13.07 -18.68
N LEU A 45 6.85 -13.08 -17.96
CA LEU A 45 6.34 -14.27 -17.29
C LEU A 45 6.32 -15.46 -18.27
N ASN A 46 6.70 -16.64 -17.82
CA ASN A 46 6.51 -17.84 -18.60
C ASN A 46 5.01 -18.12 -18.84
N ALA A 47 4.69 -18.95 -19.84
CA ALA A 47 3.30 -19.19 -20.26
C ALA A 47 2.40 -19.69 -19.11
N LYS A 48 2.95 -20.55 -18.23
CA LYS A 48 2.23 -21.11 -17.08
C LYS A 48 1.92 -20.02 -16.04
N ASP A 49 2.92 -19.19 -15.72
CA ASP A 49 2.73 -18.09 -14.75
C ASP A 49 1.73 -17.06 -15.30
N GLN A 50 1.79 -16.78 -16.61
CA GLN A 50 0.84 -15.88 -17.26
C GLN A 50 -0.59 -16.41 -17.22
N GLU A 51 -0.80 -17.71 -17.37
CA GLU A 51 -2.11 -18.34 -17.25
C GLU A 51 -2.69 -18.14 -15.84
N ILE A 52 -1.91 -18.39 -14.79
CA ILE A 52 -2.32 -18.17 -13.40
C ILE A 52 -2.69 -16.69 -13.13
N VAL A 53 -1.87 -15.77 -13.65
CA VAL A 53 -2.15 -14.32 -13.53
C VAL A 53 -3.45 -13.95 -14.27
N ASN A 54 -3.70 -14.54 -15.44
CA ASN A 54 -4.93 -14.30 -16.18
C ASN A 54 -6.16 -14.84 -15.43
N GLU A 55 -6.07 -16.03 -14.84
CA GLU A 55 -7.16 -16.59 -14.01
C GLU A 55 -7.44 -15.69 -12.77
N TYR A 56 -6.40 -15.18 -12.12
CA TYR A 56 -6.55 -14.22 -11.03
C TYR A 56 -7.23 -12.93 -11.49
N ASN A 57 -6.84 -12.38 -12.64
CA ASN A 57 -7.45 -11.17 -13.19
C ASN A 57 -8.93 -11.40 -13.56
N GLN A 58 -9.27 -12.54 -14.16
CA GLN A 58 -10.66 -12.91 -14.43
C GLN A 58 -11.49 -13.02 -13.15
N ALA A 59 -10.91 -13.57 -12.08
CA ALA A 59 -11.59 -13.58 -10.79
C ALA A 59 -11.85 -12.16 -10.27
N THR A 60 -10.92 -11.21 -10.46
CA THR A 60 -11.13 -9.81 -10.03
C THR A 60 -12.25 -9.11 -10.78
N ASP A 61 -12.58 -9.53 -12.01
CA ASP A 61 -13.71 -8.96 -12.77
C ASP A 61 -15.05 -9.18 -12.06
N LEU A 62 -15.17 -10.22 -11.23
CA LEU A 62 -16.38 -10.47 -10.43
C LEU A 62 -16.68 -9.35 -9.43
N ILE A 63 -15.66 -8.62 -8.95
CA ILE A 63 -15.85 -7.44 -8.09
C ILE A 63 -16.64 -6.37 -8.83
N THR A 64 -16.34 -6.16 -10.12
CA THR A 64 -16.99 -5.12 -10.93
C THR A 64 -18.46 -5.44 -11.20
N THR A 65 -18.83 -6.71 -11.17
CA THR A 65 -20.23 -7.17 -11.28
C THR A 65 -20.96 -7.28 -9.95
N GLY A 66 -20.27 -7.02 -8.84
CA GLY A 66 -20.80 -7.10 -7.47
C GLY A 66 -20.82 -8.52 -6.88
N ASP A 67 -20.31 -9.53 -7.57
CA ASP A 67 -20.22 -10.90 -7.06
C ASP A 67 -18.98 -11.10 -6.18
N VAL A 68 -18.99 -10.48 -5.01
CA VAL A 68 -17.89 -10.56 -4.02
C VAL A 68 -17.72 -12.01 -3.51
N ALA A 69 -18.80 -12.76 -3.36
CA ALA A 69 -18.74 -14.14 -2.88
C ALA A 69 -18.07 -15.06 -3.91
N GLY A 70 -18.44 -14.94 -5.19
CA GLY A 70 -17.78 -15.65 -6.29
C GLY A 70 -16.30 -15.30 -6.40
N PHE A 71 -15.96 -14.00 -6.28
CA PHE A 71 -14.58 -13.54 -6.24
C PHE A 71 -13.79 -14.23 -5.10
N HIS A 72 -14.26 -14.17 -3.86
CA HIS A 72 -13.56 -14.79 -2.73
C HIS A 72 -13.40 -16.30 -2.91
N HIS A 73 -14.43 -16.97 -3.46
CA HIS A 73 -14.36 -18.41 -3.75
C HIS A 73 -13.25 -18.72 -4.77
N GLN A 74 -13.21 -17.97 -5.88
CA GLN A 74 -12.24 -18.21 -6.95
C GLN A 74 -10.81 -17.91 -6.50
N ILE A 75 -10.54 -16.74 -5.90
CA ILE A 75 -9.16 -16.39 -5.48
C ILE A 75 -8.65 -17.34 -4.39
N LYS A 76 -9.52 -17.86 -3.52
CA LYS A 76 -9.14 -18.87 -2.52
C LYS A 76 -8.71 -20.18 -3.18
N ALA A 77 -9.41 -20.61 -4.22
CA ALA A 77 -9.07 -21.82 -4.97
C ALA A 77 -7.75 -21.67 -5.74
N LEU A 78 -7.38 -20.45 -6.14
CA LEU A 78 -6.15 -20.16 -6.87
C LEU A 78 -4.88 -20.11 -5.99
N ILE A 79 -4.99 -20.02 -4.66
CA ILE A 79 -3.81 -19.90 -3.77
C ILE A 79 -2.72 -20.95 -4.06
N PRO A 80 -3.02 -22.25 -4.22
CA PRO A 80 -2.00 -23.24 -4.49
C PRO A 80 -1.25 -22.98 -5.81
N GLN A 81 -1.94 -22.55 -6.84
CA GLN A 81 -1.36 -22.23 -8.15
C GLN A 81 -0.52 -20.95 -8.07
N ILE A 82 -1.03 -19.88 -7.46
CA ILE A 82 -0.29 -18.63 -7.27
C ILE A 82 1.04 -18.86 -6.54
N LYS A 83 1.08 -19.76 -5.56
CA LYS A 83 2.31 -20.15 -4.87
C LYS A 83 3.37 -20.78 -5.78
N THR A 84 3.01 -21.27 -6.99
CA THR A 84 3.94 -21.85 -7.96
C THR A 84 4.48 -20.85 -8.97
N ILE A 85 4.00 -19.61 -9.00
CA ILE A 85 4.54 -18.56 -9.88
C ILE A 85 6.04 -18.41 -9.62
N SER A 86 6.84 -18.47 -10.67
CA SER A 86 8.30 -18.41 -10.57
C SER A 86 8.82 -17.01 -10.24
N ASP A 87 8.17 -15.96 -10.78
CA ASP A 87 8.51 -14.59 -10.47
C ASP A 87 8.11 -14.24 -9.03
N ASP A 88 9.11 -14.06 -8.17
CA ASP A 88 8.92 -13.75 -6.74
C ASP A 88 8.11 -12.47 -6.52
N LYS A 89 8.32 -11.43 -7.33
CA LYS A 89 7.66 -10.13 -7.18
C LYS A 89 6.17 -10.26 -7.50
N GLN A 90 5.85 -10.88 -8.64
CA GLN A 90 4.47 -11.11 -9.07
C GLN A 90 3.73 -12.05 -8.11
N ARG A 91 4.35 -13.16 -7.74
CA ARG A 91 3.79 -14.11 -6.77
C ARG A 91 3.42 -13.43 -5.44
N ASN A 92 4.38 -12.70 -4.85
CA ASN A 92 4.18 -12.06 -3.55
C ASN A 92 3.14 -10.94 -3.63
N LEU A 93 3.07 -10.20 -4.73
CA LEU A 93 2.04 -9.18 -4.96
C LEU A 93 0.65 -9.80 -4.96
N ILE A 94 0.43 -10.85 -5.75
CA ILE A 94 -0.87 -11.52 -5.84
C ILE A 94 -1.22 -12.18 -4.50
N LEU A 95 -0.29 -12.92 -3.87
CA LEU A 95 -0.55 -13.55 -2.58
C LEU A 95 -0.94 -12.53 -1.50
N MET A 96 -0.26 -11.37 -1.46
CA MET A 96 -0.60 -10.34 -0.49
C MET A 96 -2.01 -9.81 -0.71
N ASN A 97 -2.40 -9.55 -1.96
CA ASN A 97 -3.76 -9.13 -2.31
C ASN A 97 -4.80 -10.20 -1.92
N VAL A 98 -4.53 -11.46 -2.26
CA VAL A 98 -5.44 -12.58 -1.95
C VAL A 98 -5.60 -12.74 -0.44
N TYR A 99 -4.51 -12.75 0.32
CA TYR A 99 -4.57 -12.89 1.78
C TYR A 99 -5.32 -11.73 2.43
N THR A 100 -5.10 -10.51 1.95
CA THR A 100 -5.81 -9.32 2.46
C THR A 100 -7.31 -9.38 2.14
N GLN A 101 -7.68 -9.73 0.90
CA GLN A 101 -9.09 -9.83 0.48
C GLN A 101 -9.85 -10.95 1.21
N LEU A 102 -9.17 -12.04 1.54
CA LEU A 102 -9.75 -13.17 2.27
C LEU A 102 -9.61 -13.05 3.80
N GLU A 103 -9.12 -11.90 4.30
CA GLU A 103 -8.85 -11.67 5.74
C GLU A 103 -7.93 -12.74 6.37
N MET A 104 -7.06 -13.35 5.55
CA MET A 104 -6.04 -14.31 6.00
C MET A 104 -4.88 -13.57 6.65
N ASN A 105 -5.17 -12.87 7.75
CA ASN A 105 -4.27 -11.91 8.38
C ASN A 105 -2.95 -12.51 8.84
N GLN A 106 -2.93 -13.77 9.28
CA GLN A 106 -1.68 -14.43 9.67
C GLN A 106 -0.80 -14.75 8.45
N ASP A 107 -1.39 -15.25 7.34
CA ASP A 107 -0.63 -15.51 6.11
C ASP A 107 -0.08 -14.20 5.51
N ALA A 108 -0.87 -13.12 5.53
CA ALA A 108 -0.44 -11.78 5.12
C ALA A 108 0.72 -11.27 6.00
N PHE A 109 0.62 -11.45 7.32
CA PHE A 109 1.66 -11.06 8.28
C PHE A 109 2.98 -11.79 8.01
N ASP A 110 2.93 -13.11 7.86
CA ASP A 110 4.10 -13.95 7.63
C ASP A 110 4.77 -13.62 6.28
N LEU A 111 3.97 -13.33 5.24
CA LEU A 111 4.48 -12.89 3.95
C LEU A 111 5.13 -11.50 4.06
N ASN A 112 4.46 -10.55 4.71
CA ASN A 112 4.98 -9.20 4.87
C ASN A 112 6.28 -9.16 5.70
N GLU A 113 6.38 -10.00 6.74
CA GLU A 113 7.60 -10.14 7.54
C GLU A 113 8.80 -10.59 6.67
N LYS A 114 8.59 -11.55 5.75
CA LYS A 114 9.63 -11.98 4.79
C LYS A 114 10.03 -10.85 3.84
N LEU A 115 9.05 -10.06 3.38
CA LEU A 115 9.32 -8.93 2.50
C LEU A 115 10.07 -7.79 3.21
N LEU A 116 9.73 -7.52 4.46
CA LEU A 116 10.44 -6.56 5.32
C LEU A 116 11.89 -6.96 5.55
N LYS A 117 12.17 -8.24 5.84
CA LYS A 117 13.53 -8.75 6.01
C LYS A 117 14.38 -8.59 4.74
N LYS A 118 13.78 -8.76 3.55
CA LYS A 118 14.47 -8.64 2.26
C LYS A 118 14.68 -7.18 1.84
N ASN A 119 13.67 -6.35 2.03
CA ASN A 119 13.68 -4.94 1.62
C ASN A 119 12.78 -4.12 2.56
N PRO A 120 13.33 -3.61 3.68
CA PRO A 120 12.56 -2.81 4.63
C PRO A 120 12.15 -1.47 4.01
N SER A 121 10.89 -1.07 4.25
CA SER A 121 10.34 0.24 3.91
C SER A 121 9.27 0.65 4.93
N SER A 122 9.02 1.94 5.06
CA SER A 122 8.01 2.49 5.97
C SER A 122 6.62 1.94 5.66
N ASP A 123 6.24 1.85 4.38
CA ASP A 123 4.93 1.35 3.95
C ASP A 123 4.69 -0.12 4.36
N LYS A 124 5.70 -0.99 4.14
CA LYS A 124 5.59 -2.39 4.58
C LYS A 124 5.53 -2.51 6.09
N GLN A 125 6.26 -1.65 6.81
CA GLN A 125 6.24 -1.65 8.26
C GLN A 125 4.90 -1.14 8.80
N GLU A 126 4.31 -0.11 8.20
CA GLU A 126 2.95 0.35 8.51
C GLU A 126 1.93 -0.78 8.29
N PHE A 127 2.03 -1.46 7.14
CA PHE A 127 1.15 -2.60 6.86
C PHE A 127 1.33 -3.74 7.88
N GLN A 128 2.57 -3.96 8.37
CA GLN A 128 2.83 -4.90 9.48
C GLN A 128 2.08 -4.48 10.75
N CYS A 129 2.08 -3.19 11.09
CA CYS A 129 1.34 -2.68 12.25
C CYS A 129 -0.18 -2.83 12.06
N PHE A 130 -0.69 -2.61 10.85
CA PHE A 130 -2.09 -2.89 10.51
C PHE A 130 -2.43 -4.37 10.76
N LEU A 131 -1.60 -5.30 10.27
CA LEU A 131 -1.82 -6.74 10.46
C LEU A 131 -1.74 -7.16 11.94
N LEU A 132 -0.83 -6.59 12.72
CA LEU A 132 -0.79 -6.79 14.18
C LEU A 132 -2.10 -6.37 14.84
N LYS A 133 -2.69 -5.25 14.40
CA LYS A 133 -3.98 -4.78 14.89
C LYS A 133 -5.10 -5.77 14.54
N GLN A 134 -5.13 -6.29 13.29
CA GLN A 134 -6.10 -7.31 12.87
C GLN A 134 -5.94 -8.62 13.63
N LEU A 135 -4.73 -9.00 14.00
CA LEU A 135 -4.41 -10.17 14.81
C LEU A 135 -4.60 -9.94 16.32
N ASN A 136 -5.09 -8.76 16.71
CA ASN A 136 -5.30 -8.35 18.11
C ASN A 136 -4.02 -8.37 18.98
N LYS A 137 -2.84 -8.21 18.38
CA LYS A 137 -1.53 -8.12 19.03
C LYS A 137 -1.21 -6.67 19.41
N LYS A 138 -2.01 -6.10 20.33
CA LYS A 138 -1.97 -4.67 20.66
C LYS A 138 -0.69 -4.24 21.36
N GLU A 139 -0.08 -5.14 22.12
CA GLU A 139 1.17 -4.93 22.85
C GLU A 139 2.37 -4.65 21.95
N ASP A 140 2.34 -5.16 20.70
CA ASP A 140 3.42 -4.98 19.73
C ASP A 140 3.30 -3.66 18.93
N LEU A 141 2.13 -3.01 18.99
CA LEU A 141 1.83 -1.84 18.14
C LEU A 141 2.75 -0.65 18.40
N PRO A 142 3.07 -0.23 19.65
CA PRO A 142 3.94 0.92 19.87
C PRO A 142 5.31 0.73 19.23
N THR A 143 5.95 -0.42 19.44
CA THR A 143 7.27 -0.74 18.84
C THR A 143 7.20 -0.84 17.31
N CYS A 144 6.10 -1.38 16.78
CA CYS A 144 5.89 -1.49 15.35
C CYS A 144 5.82 -0.10 14.70
N TYR A 145 5.04 0.82 15.27
CA TYR A 145 4.91 2.18 14.75
C TYR A 145 6.18 3.01 14.94
N GLU A 146 6.93 2.81 16.04
CA GLU A 146 8.23 3.46 16.21
C GLU A 146 9.21 3.02 15.12
N THR A 147 9.20 1.73 14.77
CA THR A 147 10.01 1.21 13.66
C THR A 147 9.59 1.81 12.31
N ALA A 148 8.27 1.92 12.04
CA ALA A 148 7.75 2.55 10.84
C ALA A 148 8.18 4.03 10.75
N ALA A 149 8.08 4.77 11.86
CA ALA A 149 8.55 6.14 11.95
C ALA A 149 10.05 6.28 11.68
N GLY A 150 10.87 5.37 12.21
CA GLY A 150 12.31 5.35 11.99
C GLY A 150 12.68 5.15 10.51
N LEU A 151 12.00 4.23 9.82
CA LEU A 151 12.18 3.99 8.39
C LEU A 151 11.75 5.21 7.57
N LEU A 152 10.56 5.76 7.84
CA LEU A 152 10.04 6.93 7.13
C LEU A 152 10.91 8.17 7.36
N LYS A 153 11.42 8.38 8.57
CA LYS A 153 12.37 9.48 8.87
C LYS A 153 13.62 9.37 8.01
N LYS A 154 14.15 8.16 7.82
CA LYS A 154 15.29 7.90 6.94
C LYS A 154 14.94 8.21 5.48
N GLU A 155 13.79 7.77 4.99
CA GLU A 155 13.31 8.06 3.64
C GLU A 155 13.14 9.58 3.43
N LEU A 156 12.54 10.29 4.38
CA LEU A 156 12.36 11.75 4.34
C LEU A 156 13.66 12.54 4.47
N SER A 157 14.75 11.94 4.94
CA SER A 157 16.05 12.60 5.04
C SER A 157 16.75 12.80 3.69
N HIS A 158 16.30 12.09 2.65
CA HIS A 158 16.85 12.27 1.30
C HIS A 158 16.45 13.63 0.73
N PRO A 159 17.40 14.39 0.13
CA PRO A 159 17.13 15.75 -0.39
C PRO A 159 15.97 15.80 -1.39
N GLU A 160 15.79 14.73 -2.17
CA GLU A 160 14.73 14.64 -3.18
C GLU A 160 13.35 14.47 -2.56
N ALA A 161 13.25 13.95 -1.32
CA ALA A 161 11.95 13.75 -0.66
C ALA A 161 11.16 15.06 -0.55
N LYS A 162 11.84 16.18 -0.22
CA LYS A 162 11.22 17.50 -0.09
C LYS A 162 10.71 18.08 -1.40
N LYS A 163 11.17 17.56 -2.54
CA LYS A 163 10.72 18.00 -3.87
C LYS A 163 9.46 17.25 -4.32
N ASN A 164 9.10 16.16 -3.62
CA ASN A 164 7.90 15.41 -3.91
C ASN A 164 6.67 16.24 -3.48
N PRO A 165 5.66 16.46 -4.35
CA PRO A 165 4.42 17.14 -3.97
C PRO A 165 3.68 16.45 -2.83
N ASP A 166 3.88 15.14 -2.64
CA ASP A 166 3.30 14.35 -1.55
C ASP A 166 4.08 14.42 -0.23
N TYR A 167 5.15 15.22 -0.17
CA TYR A 167 5.96 15.38 1.04
C TYR A 167 5.14 15.73 2.30
N PRO A 168 4.12 16.61 2.25
CA PRO A 168 3.30 16.89 3.43
C PRO A 168 2.54 15.65 3.95
N TYR A 169 2.08 14.75 3.07
CA TYR A 169 1.45 13.49 3.49
C TYR A 169 2.45 12.58 4.20
N SER A 170 3.66 12.43 3.63
CA SER A 170 4.70 11.61 4.25
C SER A 170 5.15 12.19 5.60
N GLN A 171 5.21 13.52 5.73
CA GLN A 171 5.53 14.17 6.99
C GLN A 171 4.42 13.96 8.03
N TRP A 172 3.16 14.02 7.62
CA TRP A 172 2.02 13.71 8.46
C TRP A 172 2.04 12.24 8.92
N SER A 173 2.29 11.30 8.01
CA SER A 173 2.43 9.87 8.34
C SER A 173 3.53 9.63 9.39
N TYR A 174 4.67 10.31 9.27
CA TYR A 174 5.72 10.24 10.29
C TYR A 174 5.22 10.69 11.68
N TYR A 175 4.50 11.81 11.75
CA TYR A 175 3.93 12.30 13.01
C TYR A 175 2.85 11.35 13.55
N PHE A 176 2.04 10.80 12.67
CA PHE A 176 1.03 9.82 13.04
C PHE A 176 1.66 8.53 13.62
N TYR A 177 2.70 7.99 12.99
CA TYR A 177 3.38 6.81 13.53
C TYR A 177 3.99 7.08 14.91
N MET A 178 4.64 8.21 15.10
CA MET A 178 5.16 8.60 16.40
C MET A 178 4.05 8.74 17.45
N TYR A 179 2.91 9.29 17.07
CA TYR A 179 1.75 9.38 17.96
C TYR A 179 1.20 7.97 18.32
N GLN A 180 1.09 7.07 17.35
CA GLN A 180 0.66 5.69 17.58
C GLN A 180 1.69 4.88 18.41
N ALA A 181 2.96 5.25 18.37
CA ALA A 181 4.02 4.72 19.24
C ALA A 181 3.93 5.22 20.68
N GLY A 182 3.04 6.17 20.99
CA GLY A 182 2.80 6.70 22.35
C GLY A 182 3.37 8.11 22.58
N HIS A 183 4.00 8.74 21.60
CA HIS A 183 4.56 10.08 21.70
C HIS A 183 3.46 11.15 21.45
N THR A 184 2.70 11.46 22.49
CA THR A 184 1.47 12.27 22.41
C THR A 184 1.70 13.71 21.91
N GLU A 185 2.89 14.26 22.05
CA GLU A 185 3.28 15.59 21.56
C GLU A 185 3.22 15.70 20.02
N TYR A 186 3.22 14.57 19.32
CA TYR A 186 3.08 14.56 17.86
C TYR A 186 1.68 14.90 17.37
N LYS A 187 0.66 14.83 18.23
CA LYS A 187 -0.68 15.33 17.92
C LYS A 187 -0.65 16.82 17.57
N GLU A 188 0.07 17.63 18.34
CA GLU A 188 0.23 19.07 18.05
C GLU A 188 1.03 19.30 16.77
N LYS A 189 2.07 18.48 16.50
CA LYS A 189 2.84 18.58 15.26
C LYS A 189 2.00 18.31 14.01
N MET A 190 1.06 17.34 14.06
CA MET A 190 0.09 17.10 12.98
C MET A 190 -0.81 18.32 12.75
N LEU A 191 -1.36 18.92 13.81
CA LEU A 191 -2.18 20.12 13.70
C LEU A 191 -1.42 21.31 13.11
N ASN A 192 -0.19 21.53 13.55
CA ASN A 192 0.66 22.60 13.03
C ASN A 192 1.00 22.40 11.56
N LEU A 193 1.24 21.16 11.12
CA LEU A 193 1.45 20.83 9.71
C LEU A 193 0.20 21.16 8.88
N ILE A 194 -0.98 20.75 9.34
CA ILE A 194 -2.26 21.06 8.67
C ILE A 194 -2.43 22.57 8.53
N GLN A 195 -2.20 23.34 9.62
CA GLN A 195 -2.36 24.80 9.62
C GLN A 195 -1.39 25.50 8.66
N SER A 196 -0.13 25.04 8.61
CA SER A 196 0.94 25.62 7.79
C SER A 196 0.89 25.20 6.33
N THR A 197 0.10 24.17 5.97
CA THR A 197 -0.05 23.71 4.58
C THR A 197 -0.84 24.73 3.78
N SER A 198 -0.22 25.28 2.72
CA SER A 198 -0.82 26.30 1.83
C SER A 198 -1.75 25.71 0.78
N ASP A 199 -1.47 24.50 0.28
CA ASP A 199 -2.34 23.82 -0.67
C ASP A 199 -3.64 23.39 0.01
N THR A 200 -4.76 23.94 -0.46
CA THR A 200 -6.08 23.75 0.16
C THR A 200 -6.58 22.31 0.09
N LYS A 201 -6.24 21.58 -1.00
CA LYS A 201 -6.63 20.18 -1.18
C LYS A 201 -5.84 19.28 -0.21
N ILE A 202 -4.52 19.46 -0.15
CA ILE A 202 -3.67 18.72 0.80
C ILE A 202 -4.13 19.01 2.22
N LYS A 203 -4.32 20.28 2.57
CA LYS A 203 -4.79 20.70 3.90
C LYS A 203 -6.11 20.02 4.29
N SER A 204 -7.09 20.01 3.38
CA SER A 204 -8.38 19.37 3.61
C SER A 204 -8.23 17.85 3.83
N ASN A 205 -7.41 17.18 3.03
CA ASN A 205 -7.17 15.75 3.17
C ASN A 205 -6.48 15.41 4.50
N LEU A 206 -5.48 16.19 4.91
CA LEU A 206 -4.78 16.01 6.18
C LEU A 206 -5.71 16.25 7.37
N GLN A 207 -6.62 17.26 7.27
CA GLN A 207 -7.63 17.52 8.31
C GLN A 207 -8.58 16.32 8.44
N THR A 208 -9.10 15.81 7.33
CA THR A 208 -9.98 14.62 7.33
C THR A 208 -9.27 13.42 7.98
N ALA A 209 -8.03 13.14 7.59
CA ALA A 209 -7.25 12.05 8.18
C ALA A 209 -7.03 12.25 9.70
N PHE A 210 -6.82 13.50 10.15
CA PHE A 210 -6.68 13.81 11.56
C PHE A 210 -7.98 13.57 12.33
N ASP A 211 -9.10 14.02 11.79
CA ASP A 211 -10.39 13.86 12.42
C ASP A 211 -10.77 12.37 12.55
N ASP A 212 -10.54 11.59 11.51
CA ASP A 212 -10.87 10.16 11.49
C ASP A 212 -9.94 9.33 12.40
N GLU A 213 -8.63 9.60 12.38
CA GLU A 213 -7.65 8.76 13.07
C GLU A 213 -7.36 9.18 14.52
N ILE A 214 -7.63 10.43 14.88
CA ILE A 214 -7.23 11.01 16.17
C ILE A 214 -8.41 11.45 17.03
N LEU A 215 -9.49 11.98 16.43
CA LEU A 215 -10.63 12.52 17.18
C LEU A 215 -11.79 11.51 17.28
N ASN A 216 -11.99 10.66 16.30
CA ASN A 216 -13.14 9.73 16.24
C ASN A 216 -12.83 8.32 16.77
N LYS A 217 -11.74 8.15 17.50
CA LYS A 217 -11.36 6.87 18.17
C LYS A 217 -11.93 6.70 19.54
#